data_de109c0f6de9ada521977a204df460bc
#
_entry.id   de109c0f6de9ada521977a204df460bc
#
_cell.length_a   1.000
_cell.length_b   1.000
_cell.length_c   1.000
_cell.angle_alpha   90.00
_cell.angle_beta   90.00
_cell.angle_gamma   90.00
#
_symmetry.space_group_name_H-M   'P 1'
#
loop_
_entity.id
_entity.type
_entity.pdbx_description
1 polymer ?
#
loop_
_entity_poly.entity_id
_entity_poly.type
_entity_poly.pdbx_seq_one_letter_code
_entity_poly.pdbx_strand_id
1 'polypeptide(L)'
;MPKKNNSLTSKEYWEKREAYKLKKGLKDIKKIERELLKSYKEAMNEIGKEISNLFYKYAKDNNLSYSDAQKLLNGKEFKEFKYDLKTYMKLIEETGDEQLLLELNTLAMKSRISRLEELFYQCGKHINKLYEDTNKRLTIAYTGTVKKNYYQTIFDIHKSIGVGASFAMVDDDLIKQILTYPWTGRNFSQNLWQNRTLLKENLKREITQMIIRGEDARTVSKRLSNIMFENPKSNDFKNCMRLVNTEHSYFMGEATAKAYEELEVEKYQFVATLDKRTSKVCQDLDGEIIDLKDRVVGVNASPMHPNCRSCEVPYIKDDYSTRFARDAKGKRIEVSASMTYHEWAKIYKVED
;
A
#
# COMPACT_ATOMS: atom_id res chain seq x y z
N MET A 1 54.43 8.87 -15.36
CA MET A 1 53.55 8.93 -14.17
C MET A 1 52.47 7.89 -14.36
N PRO A 2 52.35 6.86 -13.52
CA PRO A 2 51.26 5.87 -13.68
C PRO A 2 49.93 6.56 -13.33
N LYS A 3 48.93 6.40 -14.20
CA LYS A 3 47.54 6.77 -13.93
C LYS A 3 47.12 6.07 -12.64
N LYS A 4 46.80 6.84 -11.59
CA LYS A 4 46.10 6.30 -10.42
C LYS A 4 44.81 5.62 -10.93
N ASN A 5 44.81 4.29 -10.94
CA ASN A 5 43.59 3.53 -11.03
C ASN A 5 42.74 3.92 -9.79
N ASN A 6 41.72 4.73 -10.01
CA ASN A 6 40.68 4.97 -9.04
C ASN A 6 39.85 3.68 -8.91
N SER A 7 40.42 2.62 -8.34
CA SER A 7 39.67 1.48 -7.87
C SER A 7 38.86 1.97 -6.65
N LEU A 8 37.55 1.92 -6.76
CA LEU A 8 36.66 2.17 -5.64
C LEU A 8 37.05 1.21 -4.49
N THR A 9 37.05 1.71 -3.26
CA THR A 9 37.15 0.84 -2.09
C THR A 9 35.94 -0.11 -2.05
N SER A 10 36.08 -1.27 -1.40
CA SER A 10 35.01 -2.27 -1.30
C SER A 10 33.69 -1.62 -0.84
N LYS A 11 33.74 -0.72 0.12
CA LYS A 11 32.56 -0.03 0.63
C LYS A 11 31.97 0.98 -0.35
N GLU A 12 32.74 1.85 -0.98
CA GLU A 12 32.24 2.76 -2.02
C GLU A 12 31.55 1.98 -3.15
N TYR A 13 32.08 0.78 -3.45
CA TYR A 13 31.47 -0.11 -4.41
C TYR A 13 30.06 -0.53 -3.94
N TRP A 14 29.93 -1.04 -2.69
CA TRP A 14 28.67 -1.54 -2.15
C TRP A 14 27.63 -0.44 -1.95
N GLU A 15 28.05 0.72 -1.43
CA GLU A 15 27.15 1.87 -1.29
C GLU A 15 26.61 2.36 -2.64
N LYS A 16 27.45 2.45 -3.67
CA LYS A 16 26.98 2.82 -5.01
C LYS A 16 26.02 1.78 -5.58
N ARG A 17 26.25 0.50 -5.31
CA ARG A 17 25.38 -0.58 -5.74
C ARG A 17 24.04 -0.56 -5.03
N GLU A 18 24.05 -0.42 -3.71
CA GLU A 18 22.80 -0.32 -2.93
C GLU A 18 22.05 0.97 -3.27
N ALA A 19 22.70 2.10 -3.41
CA ALA A 19 22.07 3.34 -3.88
C ALA A 19 21.44 3.18 -5.27
N TYR A 20 22.07 2.43 -6.18
CA TYR A 20 21.52 2.10 -7.49
C TYR A 20 20.29 1.20 -7.38
N LYS A 21 20.35 0.11 -6.59
CA LYS A 21 19.24 -0.80 -6.34
C LYS A 21 18.03 -0.07 -5.73
N LEU A 22 18.27 0.74 -4.67
CA LEU A 22 17.25 1.56 -4.04
C LEU A 22 16.61 2.55 -5.03
N LYS A 23 17.39 3.25 -5.84
CA LYS A 23 16.88 4.17 -6.86
C LYS A 23 16.01 3.44 -7.89
N LYS A 24 16.41 2.25 -8.29
CA LYS A 24 15.68 1.42 -9.25
C LYS A 24 14.38 0.89 -8.62
N GLY A 25 14.46 0.39 -7.38
CA GLY A 25 13.30 -0.04 -6.60
C GLY A 25 12.27 1.07 -6.40
N LEU A 26 12.71 2.27 -6.03
CA LEU A 26 11.83 3.45 -5.92
C LEU A 26 11.17 3.82 -7.26
N LYS A 27 11.84 3.63 -8.38
CA LYS A 27 11.24 3.85 -9.71
C LYS A 27 10.18 2.82 -10.02
N ASP A 28 10.44 1.55 -9.69
CA ASP A 28 9.49 0.46 -9.88
C ASP A 28 8.23 0.66 -8.99
N ILE A 29 8.42 1.05 -7.72
CA ILE A 29 7.33 1.42 -6.81
C ILE A 29 6.50 2.59 -7.34
N LYS A 30 7.12 3.66 -7.84
CA LYS A 30 6.40 4.80 -8.43
C LYS A 30 5.58 4.42 -9.66
N LYS A 31 6.00 3.41 -10.42
CA LYS A 31 5.21 2.87 -11.51
C LYS A 31 3.97 2.15 -10.98
N ILE A 32 4.17 1.25 -10.01
CA ILE A 32 3.07 0.55 -9.32
C ILE A 32 2.09 1.55 -8.72
N GLU A 33 2.56 2.58 -8.01
CA GLU A 33 1.73 3.63 -7.42
C GLU A 33 0.82 4.31 -8.44
N ARG A 34 1.35 4.69 -9.60
CA ARG A 34 0.56 5.32 -10.67
C ARG A 34 -0.51 4.39 -11.23
N GLU A 35 -0.17 3.12 -11.44
CA GLU A 35 -1.11 2.12 -11.95
C GLU A 35 -2.21 1.82 -10.93
N LEU A 36 -1.86 1.69 -9.65
CA LEU A 36 -2.83 1.49 -8.57
C LEU A 36 -3.73 2.71 -8.41
N LEU A 37 -3.18 3.93 -8.42
CA LEU A 37 -3.97 5.15 -8.33
C LEU A 37 -5.03 5.24 -9.45
N LYS A 38 -4.67 4.84 -10.67
CA LYS A 38 -5.61 4.75 -11.79
C LYS A 38 -6.73 3.76 -11.50
N SER A 39 -6.39 2.53 -11.08
CA SER A 39 -7.38 1.49 -10.75
C SER A 39 -8.31 1.90 -9.61
N TYR A 40 -7.78 2.57 -8.58
CA TYR A 40 -8.59 3.12 -7.48
C TYR A 40 -9.56 4.21 -7.95
N LYS A 41 -9.13 5.10 -8.85
CA LYS A 41 -10.02 6.13 -9.44
C LYS A 41 -11.12 5.50 -10.29
N GLU A 42 -10.80 4.48 -11.08
CA GLU A 42 -11.76 3.73 -11.88
C GLU A 42 -12.81 3.06 -10.98
N ALA A 43 -12.38 2.34 -9.94
CA ALA A 43 -13.29 1.71 -8.98
C ALA A 43 -14.19 2.74 -8.28
N MET A 44 -13.65 3.89 -7.88
CA MET A 44 -14.43 4.98 -7.27
C MET A 44 -15.49 5.54 -8.21
N ASN A 45 -15.14 5.72 -9.49
CA ASN A 45 -16.10 6.20 -10.50
C ASN A 45 -17.24 5.19 -10.71
N GLU A 46 -16.94 3.90 -10.79
CA GLU A 46 -17.96 2.86 -10.94
C GLU A 46 -18.88 2.78 -9.70
N ILE A 47 -18.31 2.83 -8.49
CA ILE A 47 -19.10 2.92 -7.24
C ILE A 47 -20.00 4.16 -7.25
N GLY A 48 -19.50 5.31 -7.70
CA GLY A 48 -20.29 6.54 -7.83
C GLY A 48 -21.46 6.41 -8.80
N LYS A 49 -21.26 5.68 -9.92
CA LYS A 49 -22.34 5.35 -10.87
C LYS A 49 -23.41 4.47 -10.24
N GLU A 50 -23.02 3.43 -9.53
CA GLU A 50 -23.97 2.53 -8.85
C GLU A 50 -24.84 3.27 -7.83
N ILE A 51 -24.22 4.18 -7.05
CA ILE A 51 -24.95 5.03 -6.10
C ILE A 51 -25.93 5.95 -6.86
N SER A 52 -25.50 6.56 -7.96
CA SER A 52 -26.36 7.44 -8.78
C SER A 52 -27.51 6.67 -9.41
N ASN A 53 -27.26 5.46 -9.90
CA ASN A 53 -28.27 4.59 -10.49
C ASN A 53 -29.40 4.24 -9.52
N LEU A 54 -29.10 4.14 -8.23
CA LEU A 54 -30.11 3.94 -7.19
C LEU A 54 -31.15 5.08 -7.21
N PHE A 55 -30.70 6.35 -7.30
CA PHE A 55 -31.57 7.51 -7.35
C PHE A 55 -32.34 7.60 -8.67
N TYR A 56 -31.70 7.29 -9.81
CA TYR A 56 -32.35 7.25 -11.12
C TYR A 56 -33.47 6.20 -11.16
N LYS A 57 -33.22 5.01 -10.63
CA LYS A 57 -34.25 3.96 -10.58
C LYS A 57 -35.45 4.40 -9.74
N TYR A 58 -35.21 5.01 -8.58
CA TYR A 58 -36.27 5.53 -7.73
C TYR A 58 -37.05 6.65 -8.43
N ALA A 59 -36.39 7.59 -9.11
CA ALA A 59 -37.02 8.64 -9.88
C ALA A 59 -37.93 8.06 -10.96
N LYS A 60 -37.46 7.09 -11.73
CA LYS A 60 -38.21 6.41 -12.80
C LYS A 60 -39.43 5.68 -12.25
N ASP A 61 -39.26 4.90 -11.17
CA ASP A 61 -40.32 4.08 -10.56
C ASP A 61 -41.47 4.95 -10.00
N ASN A 62 -41.21 6.23 -9.72
CA ASN A 62 -42.20 7.17 -9.15
C ASN A 62 -42.53 8.35 -10.06
N ASN A 63 -42.21 8.30 -11.35
CA ASN A 63 -42.45 9.38 -12.32
C ASN A 63 -41.88 10.75 -11.87
N LEU A 64 -40.73 10.76 -11.21
CA LEU A 64 -40.07 11.96 -10.70
C LEU A 64 -38.90 12.38 -11.57
N SER A 65 -38.59 13.69 -11.57
CA SER A 65 -37.27 14.10 -12.02
C SER A 65 -36.19 13.60 -11.05
N TYR A 66 -34.95 13.44 -11.53
CA TYR A 66 -33.83 13.07 -10.66
C TYR A 66 -33.63 14.06 -9.51
N SER A 67 -33.81 15.35 -9.78
CA SER A 67 -33.72 16.41 -8.78
C SER A 67 -34.81 16.28 -7.70
N ASP A 68 -36.03 15.95 -8.09
CA ASP A 68 -37.14 15.80 -7.14
C ASP A 68 -37.00 14.50 -6.34
N ALA A 69 -36.54 13.42 -6.96
CA ALA A 69 -36.19 12.20 -6.27
C ALA A 69 -35.10 12.44 -5.21
N GLN A 70 -34.08 13.25 -5.53
CA GLN A 70 -33.07 13.64 -4.54
C GLN A 70 -33.67 14.46 -3.40
N LYS A 71 -34.53 15.45 -3.70
CA LYS A 71 -35.16 16.28 -2.66
C LYS A 71 -36.02 15.44 -1.71
N LEU A 72 -36.85 14.54 -2.26
CA LEU A 72 -37.70 13.67 -1.46
C LEU A 72 -36.91 12.70 -0.58
N LEU A 73 -35.89 12.07 -1.13
CA LEU A 73 -35.02 11.16 -0.36
C LEU A 73 -34.20 11.88 0.71
N ASN A 74 -33.87 13.16 0.48
CA ASN A 74 -33.11 14.00 1.39
C ASN A 74 -33.99 14.85 2.29
N GLY A 75 -35.28 14.99 1.96
CA GLY A 75 -36.23 15.82 2.68
C GLY A 75 -36.49 15.35 4.10
N LYS A 76 -36.79 16.31 4.98
CA LYS A 76 -37.19 16.03 6.35
C LYS A 76 -38.62 15.54 6.43
N GLU A 77 -39.41 15.75 5.38
CA GLU A 77 -40.86 15.53 5.32
C GLU A 77 -41.26 14.05 5.45
N PHE A 78 -40.42 13.14 4.97
CA PHE A 78 -40.66 11.69 5.03
C PHE A 78 -39.63 10.97 5.91
N LYS A 79 -39.53 11.32 7.17
CA LYS A 79 -38.56 10.70 8.09
C LYS A 79 -39.04 9.40 8.69
N GLU A 80 -40.31 9.27 8.93
CA GLU A 80 -40.95 8.14 9.64
C GLU A 80 -42.28 7.79 9.00
N PHE A 81 -42.66 6.52 9.07
CA PHE A 81 -44.04 6.08 8.68
C PHE A 81 -45.03 6.70 9.63
N LYS A 82 -46.01 7.44 9.09
CA LYS A 82 -47.14 7.96 9.86
C LYS A 82 -48.14 6.87 10.21
N TYR A 83 -48.21 5.88 9.33
CA TYR A 83 -49.15 4.74 9.46
C TYR A 83 -48.36 3.43 9.27
N ASP A 84 -48.95 2.32 9.72
CA ASP A 84 -48.46 1.00 9.35
C ASP A 84 -48.74 0.68 7.87
N LEU A 85 -48.02 -0.30 7.31
CA LEU A 85 -48.13 -0.64 5.89
C LEU A 85 -49.56 -0.98 5.43
N LYS A 86 -50.33 -1.69 6.26
CA LYS A 86 -51.73 -2.05 5.94
C LYS A 86 -52.61 -0.80 5.83
N THR A 87 -52.41 0.15 6.73
CA THR A 87 -53.16 1.42 6.76
C THR A 87 -52.78 2.28 5.54
N TYR A 88 -51.50 2.36 5.14
CA TYR A 88 -51.08 3.03 3.89
C TYR A 88 -51.75 2.38 2.68
N MET A 89 -51.67 1.07 2.53
CA MET A 89 -52.26 0.36 1.38
C MET A 89 -53.78 0.60 1.30
N LYS A 90 -54.50 0.47 2.43
CA LYS A 90 -55.96 0.71 2.48
C LYS A 90 -56.33 2.15 2.10
N LEU A 91 -55.61 3.15 2.63
CA LEU A 91 -55.86 4.55 2.30
C LEU A 91 -55.58 4.86 0.84
N ILE A 92 -54.53 4.30 0.27
CA ILE A 92 -54.20 4.48 -1.16
C ILE A 92 -55.25 3.82 -2.05
N GLU A 93 -55.70 2.62 -1.72
CA GLU A 93 -56.78 1.92 -2.45
C GLU A 93 -58.13 2.66 -2.36
N GLU A 94 -58.45 3.23 -1.21
CA GLU A 94 -59.71 3.95 -0.99
C GLU A 94 -59.75 5.36 -1.57
N THR A 95 -58.63 6.06 -1.55
CA THR A 95 -58.54 7.48 -1.94
C THR A 95 -57.89 7.74 -3.29
N GLY A 96 -57.09 6.81 -3.79
CA GLY A 96 -56.23 7.01 -4.96
C GLY A 96 -55.18 8.10 -4.75
N ASP A 97 -54.80 8.40 -3.50
CA ASP A 97 -53.91 9.51 -3.17
C ASP A 97 -52.47 9.22 -3.58
N GLU A 98 -52.05 9.86 -4.69
CA GLU A 98 -50.72 9.73 -5.25
C GLU A 98 -49.64 10.23 -4.31
N GLN A 99 -49.95 11.15 -3.39
CA GLN A 99 -49.01 11.68 -2.41
C GLN A 99 -48.73 10.67 -1.30
N LEU A 100 -49.74 9.95 -0.83
CA LEU A 100 -49.58 8.84 0.11
C LEU A 100 -48.80 7.70 -0.54
N LEU A 101 -49.05 7.40 -1.82
CA LEU A 101 -48.28 6.39 -2.56
C LEU A 101 -46.81 6.79 -2.67
N LEU A 102 -46.55 8.06 -2.98
CA LEU A 102 -45.16 8.59 -3.05
C LEU A 102 -44.46 8.57 -1.69
N GLU A 103 -45.20 8.94 -0.61
CA GLU A 103 -44.70 8.86 0.76
C GLU A 103 -44.32 7.41 1.11
N LEU A 104 -45.24 6.45 0.87
CA LEU A 104 -44.96 5.03 1.12
C LEU A 104 -43.78 4.52 0.32
N ASN A 105 -43.68 4.85 -0.97
CA ASN A 105 -42.55 4.45 -1.84
C ASN A 105 -41.23 5.07 -1.37
N THR A 106 -41.25 6.32 -0.93
CA THR A 106 -40.07 7.02 -0.41
C THR A 106 -39.59 6.39 0.89
N LEU A 107 -40.48 6.13 1.81
CA LEU A 107 -40.17 5.46 3.07
C LEU A 107 -39.78 3.99 2.85
N ALA A 108 -40.48 3.30 1.95
CA ALA A 108 -40.12 1.93 1.55
C ALA A 108 -38.71 1.87 0.88
N MET A 109 -38.31 2.86 0.10
CA MET A 109 -36.95 2.94 -0.42
C MET A 109 -35.94 3.20 0.69
N LYS A 110 -36.21 4.11 1.61
CA LYS A 110 -35.34 4.38 2.77
C LYS A 110 -35.22 3.17 3.70
N SER A 111 -36.25 2.32 3.82
CA SER A 111 -36.27 1.14 4.69
C SER A 111 -35.93 -0.18 3.99
N ARG A 112 -35.89 -0.25 2.65
CA ARG A 112 -35.67 -1.51 1.93
C ARG A 112 -34.24 -2.02 2.00
N ILE A 113 -34.04 -2.98 2.87
CA ILE A 113 -32.79 -3.76 3.01
C ILE A 113 -32.36 -4.38 1.66
N SER A 114 -33.30 -4.91 0.87
CA SER A 114 -32.98 -5.58 -0.41
C SER A 114 -32.30 -4.69 -1.47
N ARG A 115 -32.70 -3.41 -1.56
CA ARG A 115 -32.06 -2.47 -2.50
C ARG A 115 -30.67 -2.04 -2.03
N LEU A 116 -30.48 -1.94 -0.73
CA LEU A 116 -29.17 -1.73 -0.13
C LEU A 116 -28.25 -2.92 -0.35
N GLU A 117 -28.77 -4.11 -0.15
CA GLU A 117 -28.01 -5.34 -0.38
C GLU A 117 -27.56 -5.43 -1.84
N GLU A 118 -28.43 -5.12 -2.81
CA GLU A 118 -28.08 -5.05 -4.22
C GLU A 118 -27.01 -4.00 -4.49
N LEU A 119 -27.15 -2.78 -3.94
CA LEU A 119 -26.14 -1.73 -4.08
C LEU A 119 -24.80 -2.16 -3.47
N PHE A 120 -24.80 -2.76 -2.27
CA PHE A 120 -23.59 -3.28 -1.63
C PHE A 120 -22.96 -4.38 -2.46
N TYR A 121 -23.75 -5.26 -3.05
CA TYR A 121 -23.25 -6.31 -3.92
C TYR A 121 -22.58 -5.74 -5.16
N GLN A 122 -23.21 -4.79 -5.86
CA GLN A 122 -22.64 -4.16 -7.06
C GLN A 122 -21.36 -3.36 -6.73
N CYS A 123 -21.41 -2.49 -5.72
CA CYS A 123 -20.22 -1.77 -5.27
C CYS A 123 -19.12 -2.73 -4.80
N GLY A 124 -19.50 -3.81 -4.13
CA GLY A 124 -18.59 -4.86 -3.68
C GLY A 124 -17.86 -5.56 -4.82
N LYS A 125 -18.49 -5.71 -6.00
CA LYS A 125 -17.84 -6.25 -7.21
C LYS A 125 -16.69 -5.35 -7.67
N HIS A 126 -16.90 -4.03 -7.71
CA HIS A 126 -15.87 -3.09 -8.13
C HIS A 126 -14.68 -3.09 -7.16
N ILE A 127 -14.93 -3.20 -5.85
CA ILE A 127 -13.88 -3.35 -4.84
C ILE A 127 -13.16 -4.69 -5.01
N ASN A 128 -13.87 -5.80 -5.21
CA ASN A 128 -13.25 -7.10 -5.44
C ASN A 128 -12.32 -7.06 -6.65
N LYS A 129 -12.81 -6.55 -7.79
CA LYS A 129 -12.01 -6.40 -9.00
C LYS A 129 -10.76 -5.56 -8.78
N LEU A 130 -10.89 -4.42 -8.08
CA LEU A 130 -9.74 -3.58 -7.74
C LEU A 130 -8.66 -4.38 -7.00
N TYR A 131 -9.05 -5.15 -5.98
CA TYR A 131 -8.10 -5.89 -5.15
C TYR A 131 -7.55 -7.14 -5.83
N GLU A 132 -8.34 -7.83 -6.66
CA GLU A 132 -7.90 -8.94 -7.49
C GLU A 132 -6.84 -8.49 -8.51
N ASP A 133 -7.11 -7.40 -9.23
CA ASP A 133 -6.18 -6.82 -10.19
C ASP A 133 -4.90 -6.31 -9.49
N THR A 134 -5.06 -5.70 -8.31
CA THR A 134 -3.93 -5.27 -7.48
C THR A 134 -3.07 -6.46 -7.07
N ASN A 135 -3.68 -7.54 -6.55
CA ASN A 135 -2.96 -8.74 -6.14
C ASN A 135 -2.18 -9.38 -7.30
N LYS A 136 -2.80 -9.50 -8.47
CA LYS A 136 -2.13 -10.04 -9.67
C LYS A 136 -0.92 -9.19 -10.07
N ARG A 137 -1.10 -7.87 -10.12
CA ARG A 137 -0.02 -6.92 -10.49
C ARG A 137 1.13 -6.95 -9.49
N LEU A 138 0.84 -6.97 -8.19
CA LEU A 138 1.85 -7.04 -7.14
C LEU A 138 2.60 -8.37 -7.18
N THR A 139 1.91 -9.49 -7.38
CA THR A 139 2.55 -10.81 -7.54
C THR A 139 3.56 -10.80 -8.67
N ILE A 140 3.19 -10.29 -9.86
CA ILE A 140 4.09 -10.18 -11.01
C ILE A 140 5.28 -9.25 -10.69
N ALA A 141 5.00 -8.09 -10.09
CA ALA A 141 6.03 -7.11 -9.75
C ALA A 141 7.03 -7.67 -8.73
N TYR A 142 6.56 -8.35 -7.69
CA TYR A 142 7.42 -8.92 -6.65
C TYR A 142 8.21 -10.13 -7.15
N THR A 143 7.62 -11.00 -7.97
CA THR A 143 8.36 -12.04 -8.69
C THR A 143 9.54 -11.45 -9.47
N GLY A 144 9.28 -10.38 -10.23
CA GLY A 144 10.33 -9.66 -10.96
C GLY A 144 11.36 -9.01 -10.02
N THR A 145 10.94 -8.48 -8.88
CA THR A 145 11.83 -7.89 -7.88
C THR A 145 12.78 -8.92 -7.29
N VAL A 146 12.26 -10.09 -6.87
CA VAL A 146 13.07 -11.18 -6.32
C VAL A 146 14.10 -11.65 -7.34
N LYS A 147 13.67 -12.03 -8.57
CA LYS A 147 14.57 -12.50 -9.63
C LYS A 147 15.68 -11.48 -9.91
N LYS A 148 15.28 -10.24 -10.13
CA LYS A 148 16.21 -9.17 -10.50
C LYS A 148 17.20 -8.83 -9.38
N ASN A 149 16.74 -8.77 -8.13
CA ASN A 149 17.61 -8.43 -7.01
C ASN A 149 18.58 -9.57 -6.69
N TYR A 150 18.14 -10.82 -6.79
CA TYR A 150 19.00 -11.99 -6.64
C TYR A 150 20.17 -11.98 -7.62
N TYR A 151 19.87 -11.92 -8.92
CA TYR A 151 20.93 -11.90 -9.94
C TYR A 151 21.78 -10.63 -9.91
N GLN A 152 21.21 -9.49 -9.58
CA GLN A 152 21.99 -8.26 -9.42
C GLN A 152 22.97 -8.35 -8.26
N THR A 153 22.57 -8.95 -7.15
CA THR A 153 23.42 -9.17 -5.97
C THR A 153 24.58 -10.12 -6.30
N ILE A 154 24.30 -11.25 -6.96
CA ILE A 154 25.32 -12.18 -7.43
C ILE A 154 26.33 -11.48 -8.35
N PHE A 155 25.83 -10.75 -9.35
CA PHE A 155 26.69 -9.99 -10.26
C PHE A 155 27.57 -8.98 -9.53
N ASP A 156 27.01 -8.26 -8.57
CA ASP A 156 27.72 -7.24 -7.81
C ASP A 156 28.81 -7.85 -6.94
N ILE A 157 28.58 -9.02 -6.33
CA ILE A 157 29.58 -9.77 -5.56
C ILE A 157 30.68 -10.29 -6.48
N HIS A 158 30.36 -10.98 -7.57
CA HIS A 158 31.36 -11.46 -8.53
C HIS A 158 32.25 -10.34 -9.05
N LYS A 159 31.66 -9.18 -9.33
CA LYS A 159 32.42 -8.02 -9.78
C LYS A 159 33.33 -7.45 -8.71
N SER A 160 32.95 -7.54 -7.42
CA SER A 160 33.77 -7.02 -6.33
C SER A 160 35.00 -7.90 -6.06
N ILE A 161 34.85 -9.22 -6.15
CA ILE A 161 35.95 -10.18 -5.91
C ILE A 161 36.77 -10.51 -7.16
N GLY A 162 36.32 -10.05 -8.34
CA GLY A 162 37.03 -10.27 -9.61
C GLY A 162 37.04 -11.71 -10.14
N VAL A 163 36.20 -12.60 -9.54
CA VAL A 163 36.09 -14.01 -9.90
C VAL A 163 34.65 -14.35 -10.16
N GLY A 164 34.35 -15.03 -11.28
CA GLY A 164 33.04 -15.62 -11.54
C GLY A 164 32.95 -17.01 -10.89
N ALA A 165 32.06 -17.16 -9.90
CA ALA A 165 31.67 -18.45 -9.37
C ALA A 165 30.41 -18.96 -10.07
N SER A 166 30.21 -20.28 -10.11
CA SER A 166 28.93 -20.86 -10.48
C SER A 166 27.90 -20.55 -9.41
N PHE A 167 26.64 -20.34 -9.79
CA PHE A 167 25.54 -20.11 -8.87
C PHE A 167 24.27 -20.79 -9.39
N ALA A 168 23.39 -21.17 -8.46
CA ALA A 168 22.11 -21.76 -8.82
C ALA A 168 21.17 -20.69 -9.41
N MET A 169 20.38 -21.11 -10.40
CA MET A 169 19.29 -20.25 -10.90
C MET A 169 18.17 -20.22 -9.85
N VAL A 170 17.64 -19.03 -9.59
CA VAL A 170 16.46 -18.90 -8.74
C VAL A 170 15.27 -19.56 -9.45
N ASP A 171 14.70 -20.58 -8.83
CA ASP A 171 13.54 -21.30 -9.36
C ASP A 171 12.21 -20.66 -8.92
N ASP A 172 11.13 -21.11 -9.52
CA ASP A 172 9.80 -20.57 -9.22
C ASP A 172 9.29 -21.04 -7.84
N ASP A 173 9.75 -22.17 -7.31
CA ASP A 173 9.37 -22.67 -5.99
C ASP A 173 10.00 -21.82 -4.89
N LEU A 174 11.27 -21.46 -4.99
CA LEU A 174 11.91 -20.53 -4.08
C LEU A 174 11.22 -19.15 -4.07
N ILE A 175 10.88 -18.65 -5.27
CA ILE A 175 10.14 -17.39 -5.38
C ILE A 175 8.79 -17.51 -4.69
N LYS A 176 8.06 -18.60 -4.93
CA LYS A 176 6.76 -18.84 -4.30
C LYS A 176 6.89 -18.91 -2.76
N GLN A 177 7.89 -19.59 -2.25
CA GLN A 177 8.17 -19.64 -0.81
C GLN A 177 8.39 -18.24 -0.23
N ILE A 178 9.23 -17.42 -0.86
CA ILE A 178 9.49 -16.03 -0.44
C ILE A 178 8.19 -15.21 -0.47
N LEU A 179 7.40 -15.28 -1.56
CA LEU A 179 6.17 -14.50 -1.72
C LEU A 179 5.04 -14.92 -0.78
N THR A 180 5.01 -16.18 -0.34
CA THR A 180 3.95 -16.71 0.53
C THR A 180 4.35 -16.76 2.00
N TYR A 181 5.59 -16.48 2.35
CA TYR A 181 6.06 -16.50 3.73
C TYR A 181 5.38 -15.41 4.59
N PRO A 182 4.76 -15.76 5.72
CA PRO A 182 3.98 -14.83 6.54
C PRO A 182 4.87 -14.13 7.58
N TRP A 183 5.88 -13.36 7.16
CA TRP A 183 6.90 -12.75 8.02
C TRP A 183 6.35 -11.77 9.08
N THR A 184 5.13 -11.21 8.87
CA THR A 184 4.41 -10.41 9.87
C THR A 184 3.21 -11.16 10.47
N GLY A 185 3.20 -12.49 10.44
CA GLY A 185 2.04 -13.33 10.77
C GLY A 185 1.05 -13.49 9.60
N ARG A 186 1.25 -12.73 8.50
CA ARG A 186 0.51 -12.82 7.23
C ARG A 186 1.43 -12.51 6.07
N ASN A 187 1.14 -13.10 4.90
CA ASN A 187 1.81 -12.71 3.67
C ASN A 187 1.13 -11.46 3.04
N PHE A 188 1.76 -10.88 2.01
CA PHE A 188 1.28 -9.65 1.38
C PHE A 188 -0.15 -9.78 0.83
N SER A 189 -0.49 -10.93 0.24
CA SER A 189 -1.81 -11.18 -0.31
C SER A 189 -2.88 -11.19 0.80
N GLN A 190 -2.62 -11.86 1.90
CA GLN A 190 -3.53 -11.89 3.07
C GLN A 190 -3.73 -10.48 3.65
N ASN A 191 -2.67 -9.68 3.76
CA ASN A 191 -2.74 -8.29 4.20
C ASN A 191 -3.56 -7.44 3.22
N LEU A 192 -3.40 -7.65 1.91
CA LEU A 192 -4.17 -6.98 0.87
C LEU A 192 -5.67 -7.31 0.99
N TRP A 193 -6.02 -8.58 1.18
CA TRP A 193 -7.41 -9.02 1.37
C TRP A 193 -8.05 -8.47 2.64
N GLN A 194 -7.28 -8.26 3.70
CA GLN A 194 -7.75 -7.59 4.91
C GLN A 194 -8.10 -6.11 4.63
N ASN A 195 -7.26 -5.38 3.90
CA ASN A 195 -7.56 -4.00 3.49
C ASN A 195 -8.85 -3.94 2.67
N ARG A 196 -9.07 -4.89 1.74
CA ARG A 196 -10.33 -5.01 0.99
C ARG A 196 -11.55 -5.13 1.91
N THR A 197 -11.46 -5.99 2.92
CA THR A 197 -12.55 -6.21 3.87
C THR A 197 -12.88 -4.92 4.61
N LEU A 198 -11.88 -4.21 5.11
CA LEU A 198 -12.05 -2.91 5.78
C LEU A 198 -12.68 -1.86 4.86
N LEU A 199 -12.27 -1.80 3.59
CA LEU A 199 -12.87 -0.89 2.62
C LEU A 199 -14.34 -1.20 2.37
N LYS A 200 -14.70 -2.49 2.25
CA LYS A 200 -16.11 -2.91 2.11
C LYS A 200 -16.95 -2.54 3.33
N GLU A 201 -16.45 -2.74 4.52
CA GLU A 201 -17.14 -2.37 5.77
C GLU A 201 -17.35 -0.86 5.86
N ASN A 202 -16.33 -0.07 5.53
CA ASN A 202 -16.43 1.39 5.47
C ASN A 202 -17.47 1.83 4.43
N LEU A 203 -17.45 1.25 3.23
CA LEU A 203 -18.44 1.52 2.19
C LEU A 203 -19.86 1.19 2.66
N LYS A 204 -20.05 0.01 3.26
CA LYS A 204 -21.35 -0.41 3.81
C LYS A 204 -21.86 0.61 4.81
N ARG A 205 -21.02 1.03 5.74
CA ARG A 205 -21.37 2.03 6.76
C ARG A 205 -21.80 3.37 6.13
N GLU A 206 -21.02 3.89 5.17
CA GLU A 206 -21.29 5.17 4.52
C GLU A 206 -22.60 5.14 3.71
N ILE A 207 -22.84 4.08 2.95
CA ILE A 207 -24.09 3.91 2.19
C ILE A 207 -25.29 3.76 3.13
N THR A 208 -25.15 3.00 4.23
CA THR A 208 -26.22 2.88 5.24
C THR A 208 -26.52 4.25 5.85
N GLN A 209 -25.51 5.01 6.23
CA GLN A 209 -25.68 6.35 6.80
C GLN A 209 -26.30 7.34 5.79
N MET A 210 -25.96 7.23 4.50
CA MET A 210 -26.60 8.00 3.42
C MET A 210 -28.11 7.84 3.45
N ILE A 211 -28.57 6.60 3.51
CA ILE A 211 -30.01 6.32 3.45
C ILE A 211 -30.71 6.74 4.75
N ILE A 212 -30.11 6.47 5.91
CA ILE A 212 -30.67 6.89 7.20
C ILE A 212 -30.78 8.41 7.29
N ARG A 213 -29.80 9.15 6.76
CA ARG A 213 -29.76 10.63 6.82
C ARG A 213 -30.45 11.30 5.65
N GLY A 214 -30.82 10.55 4.60
CA GLY A 214 -31.36 11.11 3.35
C GLY A 214 -30.34 11.98 2.61
N GLU A 215 -29.06 11.59 2.60
CA GLU A 215 -28.01 12.35 1.94
C GLU A 215 -27.96 12.04 0.44
N ASP A 216 -27.53 13.04 -0.35
CA ASP A 216 -27.41 12.88 -1.81
C ASP A 216 -26.20 12.06 -2.21
N ALA A 217 -26.23 11.49 -3.43
CA ALA A 217 -25.15 10.67 -3.97
C ALA A 217 -23.81 11.40 -4.06
N ARG A 218 -23.81 12.73 -4.27
CA ARG A 218 -22.58 13.53 -4.38
C ARG A 218 -21.88 13.65 -3.05
N THR A 219 -22.64 13.90 -1.98
CA THR A 219 -22.11 13.94 -0.59
C THR A 219 -21.47 12.63 -0.20
N VAL A 220 -22.14 11.51 -0.53
CA VAL A 220 -21.61 10.17 -0.23
C VAL A 220 -20.37 9.86 -1.08
N SER A 221 -20.40 10.16 -2.37
CA SER A 221 -19.23 9.99 -3.25
C SER A 221 -18.03 10.79 -2.73
N LYS A 222 -18.23 12.00 -2.22
CA LYS A 222 -17.16 12.80 -1.62
C LYS A 222 -16.60 12.16 -0.35
N ARG A 223 -17.44 11.59 0.52
CA ARG A 223 -16.95 10.88 1.72
C ARG A 223 -16.20 9.59 1.37
N LEU A 224 -16.68 8.85 0.37
CA LEU A 224 -15.97 7.67 -0.13
C LEU A 224 -14.63 8.03 -0.76
N SER A 225 -14.56 9.16 -1.50
CA SER A 225 -13.29 9.71 -1.99
C SER A 225 -12.32 9.99 -0.84
N ASN A 226 -12.80 10.58 0.25
CA ASN A 226 -12.00 10.79 1.44
C ASN A 226 -11.47 9.47 2.04
N ILE A 227 -12.33 8.45 2.18
CA ILE A 227 -11.92 7.14 2.69
C ILE A 227 -10.87 6.50 1.78
N MET A 228 -11.06 6.59 0.47
CA MET A 228 -10.17 5.96 -0.49
C MET A 228 -8.86 6.74 -0.72
N PHE A 229 -8.88 8.08 -0.73
CA PHE A 229 -7.75 8.90 -1.20
C PHE A 229 -7.37 10.09 -0.32
N GLU A 230 -8.35 10.85 0.22
CA GLU A 230 -8.11 12.22 0.64
C GLU A 230 -7.85 12.39 2.13
N ASN A 231 -8.28 11.45 2.98
CA ASN A 231 -8.04 11.56 4.41
C ASN A 231 -6.53 11.64 4.70
N PRO A 232 -6.03 12.77 5.27
CA PRO A 232 -4.60 12.99 5.47
C PRO A 232 -3.99 12.03 6.50
N LYS A 233 -4.79 11.55 7.45
CA LYS A 233 -4.32 10.66 8.53
C LYS A 233 -4.27 9.20 8.08
N SER A 234 -5.32 8.73 7.42
CA SER A 234 -5.40 7.35 6.94
C SER A 234 -6.45 7.24 5.83
N ASN A 235 -6.07 6.67 4.70
CA ASN A 235 -6.98 6.29 3.63
C ASN A 235 -6.55 4.96 3.03
N ASP A 236 -7.47 4.31 2.32
CA ASP A 236 -7.24 2.97 1.80
C ASP A 236 -6.07 2.89 0.83
N PHE A 237 -5.93 3.87 -0.07
CA PHE A 237 -4.81 3.96 -1.00
C PHE A 237 -3.45 4.10 -0.29
N LYS A 238 -3.37 4.94 0.76
CA LYS A 238 -2.13 5.08 1.56
C LYS A 238 -1.80 3.79 2.31
N ASN A 239 -2.81 3.10 2.83
CA ASN A 239 -2.61 1.81 3.49
C ASN A 239 -2.10 0.76 2.51
N CYS A 240 -2.66 0.72 1.29
CA CYS A 240 -2.18 -0.14 0.21
C CYS A 240 -0.73 0.22 -0.17
N MET A 241 -0.39 1.49 -0.35
CA MET A 241 0.97 1.92 -0.68
C MET A 241 1.98 1.65 0.44
N ARG A 242 1.56 1.77 1.71
CA ARG A 242 2.40 1.37 2.85
C ARG A 242 2.71 -0.12 2.82
N LEU A 243 1.71 -0.96 2.51
CA LEU A 243 1.92 -2.39 2.30
C LEU A 243 2.89 -2.62 1.13
N VAL A 244 2.65 -1.99 -0.03
CA VAL A 244 3.50 -2.12 -1.22
C VAL A 244 4.96 -1.79 -0.91
N ASN A 245 5.22 -0.68 -0.24
CA ASN A 245 6.58 -0.26 0.11
C ASN A 245 7.27 -1.24 1.06
N THR A 246 6.54 -1.71 2.06
CA THR A 246 7.08 -2.59 3.11
C THR A 246 7.39 -3.98 2.54
N GLU A 247 6.48 -4.55 1.77
CA GLU A 247 6.67 -5.84 1.13
C GLU A 247 7.75 -5.81 0.05
N HIS A 248 7.86 -4.71 -0.71
CA HIS A 248 8.95 -4.54 -1.67
C HIS A 248 10.32 -4.57 -0.97
N SER A 249 10.45 -3.89 0.18
CA SER A 249 11.68 -3.92 0.98
C SER A 249 11.99 -5.33 1.49
N TYR A 250 10.97 -6.05 1.97
CA TYR A 250 11.08 -7.45 2.38
C TYR A 250 11.58 -8.35 1.24
N PHE A 251 10.94 -8.28 0.07
CA PHE A 251 11.33 -9.13 -1.07
C PHE A 251 12.72 -8.82 -1.61
N MET A 252 13.13 -7.55 -1.57
CA MET A 252 14.52 -7.19 -1.89
C MET A 252 15.50 -7.79 -0.89
N GLY A 253 15.22 -7.70 0.42
CA GLY A 253 16.05 -8.25 1.48
C GLY A 253 16.19 -9.77 1.39
N GLU A 254 15.07 -10.49 1.18
CA GLU A 254 15.08 -11.94 1.02
C GLU A 254 15.87 -12.40 -0.21
N ALA A 255 15.68 -11.73 -1.35
CA ALA A 255 16.44 -12.04 -2.56
C ALA A 255 17.95 -11.77 -2.37
N THR A 256 18.31 -10.74 -1.60
CA THR A 256 19.70 -10.44 -1.24
C THR A 256 20.27 -11.52 -0.33
N ALA A 257 19.53 -11.93 0.71
CA ALA A 257 19.94 -12.97 1.63
C ALA A 257 20.16 -14.33 0.93
N LYS A 258 19.25 -14.69 0.00
CA LYS A 258 19.42 -15.91 -0.82
C LYS A 258 20.64 -15.86 -1.74
N ALA A 259 20.99 -14.69 -2.28
CA ALA A 259 22.22 -14.52 -3.05
C ALA A 259 23.46 -14.61 -2.15
N TYR A 260 23.38 -14.16 -0.89
CA TYR A 260 24.47 -14.31 0.09
C TYR A 260 24.67 -15.77 0.50
N GLU A 261 23.57 -16.51 0.75
CA GLU A 261 23.63 -17.94 1.02
C GLU A 261 24.31 -18.71 -0.13
N GLU A 262 23.92 -18.42 -1.38
CA GLU A 262 24.47 -19.06 -2.58
C GLU A 262 25.97 -18.80 -2.79
N LEU A 263 26.44 -17.60 -2.40
CA LEU A 263 27.83 -17.20 -2.54
C LEU A 263 28.64 -17.35 -1.23
N GLU A 264 28.12 -18.08 -0.25
CA GLU A 264 28.78 -18.38 1.03
C GLU A 264 29.24 -17.11 1.79
N VAL A 265 28.47 -16.01 1.67
CA VAL A 265 28.72 -14.79 2.45
C VAL A 265 28.32 -15.04 3.90
N GLU A 266 29.30 -15.05 4.78
CA GLU A 266 29.08 -15.41 6.20
C GLU A 266 28.40 -14.30 7.01
N LYS A 267 28.69 -13.02 6.69
CA LYS A 267 28.25 -11.86 7.48
C LYS A 267 27.74 -10.75 6.60
N TYR A 268 26.78 -9.97 7.14
CA TYR A 268 26.34 -8.72 6.55
C TYR A 268 26.41 -7.59 7.57
N GLN A 269 26.47 -6.37 7.07
CA GLN A 269 26.34 -5.16 7.86
C GLN A 269 24.98 -4.52 7.61
N PHE A 270 24.29 -4.17 8.69
CA PHE A 270 23.07 -3.40 8.62
C PHE A 270 23.38 -1.93 8.30
N VAL A 271 22.73 -1.36 7.29
CA VAL A 271 22.95 0.01 6.83
C VAL A 271 21.65 0.78 6.85
N ALA A 272 21.52 1.71 7.78
CA ALA A 272 20.38 2.61 7.85
C ALA A 272 20.52 3.77 6.86
N THR A 273 19.38 4.28 6.37
CA THR A 273 19.37 5.55 5.64
C THR A 273 19.63 6.69 6.62
N LEU A 274 20.68 7.48 6.40
CA LEU A 274 21.01 8.61 7.27
C LEU A 274 20.19 9.85 6.91
N ASP A 275 18.98 9.95 7.47
CA ASP A 275 18.13 11.14 7.39
C ASP A 275 17.18 11.25 8.61
N LYS A 276 16.51 12.40 8.78
CA LYS A 276 15.58 12.68 9.90
C LYS A 276 14.37 11.71 9.99
N ARG A 277 14.10 10.92 8.96
CA ARG A 277 12.96 9.99 8.94
C ARG A 277 13.36 8.58 9.34
N THR A 278 14.62 8.35 9.64
CA THR A 278 15.11 7.04 10.07
C THR A 278 14.60 6.74 11.47
N SER A 279 13.96 5.60 11.64
CA SER A 279 13.43 5.18 12.94
C SER A 279 14.55 4.88 13.93
N LYS A 280 14.26 5.01 15.22
CA LYS A 280 15.26 4.73 16.27
C LYS A 280 15.81 3.32 16.19
N VAL A 281 14.96 2.33 15.93
CA VAL A 281 15.39 0.91 15.77
C VAL A 281 16.43 0.77 14.64
N CYS A 282 16.25 1.46 13.51
CA CYS A 282 17.23 1.43 12.42
C CYS A 282 18.48 2.22 12.75
N GLN A 283 18.38 3.30 13.55
CA GLN A 283 19.52 4.09 14.00
C GLN A 283 20.43 3.25 14.92
N ASP A 284 19.81 2.51 15.84
CA ASP A 284 20.53 1.69 16.82
C ASP A 284 21.23 0.48 16.19
N LEU A 285 20.70 -0.04 15.06
CA LEU A 285 21.29 -1.14 14.31
C LEU A 285 22.30 -0.69 13.25
N ASP A 286 22.40 0.60 12.98
CA ASP A 286 23.26 1.09 11.91
C ASP A 286 24.74 0.80 12.16
N GLY A 287 25.34 0.06 11.24
CA GLY A 287 26.74 -0.35 11.32
C GLY A 287 26.97 -1.72 12.00
N GLU A 288 25.95 -2.31 12.61
CA GLU A 288 26.05 -3.63 13.22
C GLU A 288 26.41 -4.71 12.19
N ILE A 289 27.35 -5.58 12.56
CA ILE A 289 27.81 -6.72 11.75
C ILE A 289 27.19 -7.99 12.33
N ILE A 290 26.46 -8.70 11.51
CA ILE A 290 25.61 -9.82 11.93
C ILE A 290 25.95 -11.04 11.08
N ASP A 291 26.02 -12.22 11.71
CA ASP A 291 26.18 -13.48 10.96
C ASP A 291 24.90 -13.77 10.16
N LEU A 292 25.06 -14.17 8.91
CA LEU A 292 23.91 -14.41 8.00
C LEU A 292 22.96 -15.47 8.56
N LYS A 293 23.48 -16.50 9.25
CA LYS A 293 22.69 -17.56 9.91
C LYS A 293 21.77 -17.03 11.01
N ASP A 294 22.12 -15.89 11.63
CA ASP A 294 21.36 -15.26 12.73
C ASP A 294 20.44 -14.15 12.22
N ARG A 295 20.27 -14.03 10.90
CA ARG A 295 19.43 -13.03 10.24
C ARG A 295 17.96 -13.29 10.54
N VAL A 296 17.27 -12.29 11.10
CA VAL A 296 15.84 -12.32 11.39
C VAL A 296 15.20 -11.00 10.96
N VAL A 297 14.30 -11.05 9.99
CA VAL A 297 13.57 -9.86 9.49
C VAL A 297 12.73 -9.25 10.61
N GLY A 298 12.81 -7.93 10.75
CA GLY A 298 12.12 -7.18 11.80
C GLY A 298 12.83 -7.18 13.16
N VAL A 299 13.96 -7.89 13.28
CA VAL A 299 14.80 -7.93 14.50
C VAL A 299 16.19 -7.35 14.23
N ASN A 300 16.88 -7.87 13.23
CA ASN A 300 18.22 -7.42 12.82
C ASN A 300 18.40 -7.27 11.30
N ALA A 301 17.38 -7.56 10.53
CA ALA A 301 17.32 -7.41 9.08
C ALA A 301 16.10 -6.64 8.62
N SER A 302 16.24 -5.87 7.53
CA SER A 302 15.16 -5.04 6.99
C SER A 302 14.07 -5.89 6.28
N PRO A 303 12.79 -5.42 6.27
CA PRO A 303 12.29 -4.20 6.88
C PRO A 303 12.06 -4.34 8.40
N MET A 304 12.54 -3.37 9.17
CA MET A 304 12.35 -3.29 10.62
C MET A 304 10.96 -2.79 11.02
N HIS A 305 10.30 -2.05 10.14
CA HIS A 305 9.00 -1.39 10.35
C HIS A 305 8.37 -1.03 9.00
N PRO A 306 7.08 -0.67 8.96
CA PRO A 306 6.44 -0.19 7.73
C PRO A 306 7.20 0.97 7.08
N ASN A 307 7.37 0.91 5.74
CA ASN A 307 8.15 1.86 4.94
C ASN A 307 9.65 1.92 5.33
N CYS A 308 10.23 0.87 5.87
CA CYS A 308 11.66 0.80 6.16
C CYS A 308 12.49 1.02 4.89
N ARG A 309 13.61 1.75 5.03
CA ARG A 309 14.53 2.09 3.93
C ARG A 309 15.95 1.63 4.20
N SER A 310 16.16 0.88 5.27
CA SER A 310 17.44 0.26 5.59
C SER A 310 17.68 -0.94 4.68
N CYS A 311 18.93 -1.35 4.56
CA CYS A 311 19.34 -2.50 3.77
C CYS A 311 20.49 -3.25 4.44
N GLU A 312 20.82 -4.40 3.92
CA GLU A 312 21.96 -5.22 4.32
C GLU A 312 23.01 -5.19 3.20
N VAL A 313 24.27 -4.98 3.55
CA VAL A 313 25.42 -5.10 2.62
C VAL A 313 26.33 -6.23 3.07
N PRO A 314 27.02 -6.96 2.15
CA PRO A 314 27.93 -8.02 2.56
C PRO A 314 29.08 -7.42 3.34
N TYR A 315 29.42 -8.01 4.46
CA TYR A 315 30.59 -7.59 5.24
C TYR A 315 31.84 -8.26 4.70
N ILE A 316 32.69 -7.43 4.06
CA ILE A 316 34.01 -7.84 3.59
C ILE A 316 35.02 -7.08 4.43
N LYS A 317 35.94 -7.80 5.04
CA LYS A 317 36.93 -7.26 5.97
C LYS A 317 38.01 -6.48 5.23
N ASP A 318 37.71 -5.28 4.72
CA ASP A 318 38.63 -4.39 4.05
C ASP A 318 38.39 -2.91 4.39
N ASP A 319 39.44 -2.09 4.14
CA ASP A 319 39.55 -0.70 4.57
C ASP A 319 38.51 0.24 3.93
N TYR A 320 37.51 0.59 4.72
CA TYR A 320 36.38 1.42 4.31
C TYR A 320 36.71 2.92 4.46
N SER A 321 36.53 3.73 3.41
CA SER A 321 36.83 5.17 3.49
C SER A 321 35.63 6.07 3.78
N THR A 322 34.54 6.00 3.00
CA THR A 322 33.38 6.91 3.15
C THR A 322 32.02 6.28 2.79
N ARG A 323 30.92 6.86 3.29
CA ARG A 323 29.53 6.55 2.90
C ARG A 323 28.70 7.82 2.71
N PHE A 324 27.56 7.71 1.99
CA PHE A 324 26.69 8.85 1.73
C PHE A 324 25.70 9.07 2.86
N ALA A 325 25.58 10.34 3.26
CA ALA A 325 24.62 10.83 4.24
C ALA A 325 23.87 12.05 3.68
N ARG A 326 22.91 12.56 4.44
CA ARG A 326 22.29 13.87 4.19
C ARG A 326 22.51 14.76 5.41
N ASP A 327 22.83 16.04 5.15
CA ASP A 327 22.88 17.03 6.23
C ASP A 327 21.46 17.42 6.72
N ALA A 328 21.38 18.27 7.72
CA ALA A 328 20.12 18.76 8.28
C ALA A 328 19.23 19.48 7.23
N LYS A 329 19.80 19.97 6.15
CA LYS A 329 19.10 20.64 5.03
C LYS A 329 18.67 19.65 3.92
N GLY A 330 18.99 18.35 4.09
CA GLY A 330 18.69 17.30 3.09
C GLY A 330 19.70 17.21 1.95
N LYS A 331 20.79 17.98 1.96
CA LYS A 331 21.85 17.94 0.96
C LYS A 331 22.69 16.67 1.14
N ARG A 332 23.04 16.02 0.02
CA ARG A 332 23.91 14.84 0.01
C ARG A 332 25.34 15.21 0.40
N ILE A 333 25.88 14.50 1.37
CA ILE A 333 27.25 14.63 1.88
C ILE A 333 27.93 13.26 1.95
N GLU A 334 29.26 13.23 2.02
CA GLU A 334 30.05 12.04 2.28
C GLU A 334 30.57 12.10 3.72
N VAL A 335 30.45 10.99 4.44
CA VAL A 335 30.90 10.84 5.82
C VAL A 335 31.76 9.59 5.94
N SER A 336 32.53 9.46 7.04
CA SER A 336 33.27 8.24 7.30
C SER A 336 32.33 7.02 7.27
N ALA A 337 32.83 5.98 6.74
CA ALA A 337 32.08 4.75 6.62
C ALA A 337 31.83 4.04 7.95
N SER A 338 32.73 4.19 8.90
CA SER A 338 32.56 3.73 10.27
C SER A 338 31.66 4.64 11.09
N MET A 339 31.26 5.82 10.57
CA MET A 339 30.40 6.76 11.27
C MET A 339 29.02 6.15 11.49
N THR A 340 28.63 5.97 12.73
CA THR A 340 27.28 5.52 13.13
C THR A 340 26.23 6.60 12.92
N TYR A 341 24.95 6.23 13.00
CA TYR A 341 23.85 7.20 12.94
C TYR A 341 23.98 8.27 14.05
N HIS A 342 24.26 7.86 15.26
CA HIS A 342 24.38 8.79 16.40
C HIS A 342 25.54 9.79 16.25
N GLU A 343 26.68 9.35 15.75
CA GLU A 343 27.80 10.25 15.43
C GLU A 343 27.44 11.25 14.33
N TRP A 344 26.79 10.78 13.27
CA TRP A 344 26.31 11.62 12.18
C TRP A 344 25.29 12.65 12.68
N ALA A 345 24.29 12.22 13.45
CA ALA A 345 23.26 13.11 14.00
C ALA A 345 23.86 14.20 14.87
N LYS A 346 24.83 13.87 15.73
CA LYS A 346 25.55 14.81 16.59
C LYS A 346 26.37 15.82 15.80
N ILE A 347 27.12 15.36 14.78
CA ILE A 347 27.99 16.23 13.98
C ILE A 347 27.18 17.21 13.13
N TYR A 348 26.12 16.72 12.49
CA TYR A 348 25.34 17.51 11.54
C TYR A 348 24.08 18.14 12.17
N LYS A 349 23.94 18.08 13.50
CA LYS A 349 22.83 18.70 14.28
C LYS A 349 21.47 18.32 13.71
N VAL A 350 21.24 17.04 13.49
CA VAL A 350 20.03 16.50 12.88
C VAL A 350 18.96 16.19 13.95
N GLU A 351 19.41 15.97 15.20
CA GLU A 351 18.57 15.86 16.40
C GLU A 351 18.67 17.16 17.20
N ASP A 352 17.53 17.71 17.63
CA ASP A 352 17.44 18.82 18.57
C ASP A 352 17.72 18.33 19.99
#